data_c55b4f40c5e80a93e1d95f0c60a8d4ec
#
_entry.id   c55b4f40c5e80a93e1d95f0c60a8d4ec
#
_cell.length_a   1.000
_cell.length_b   1.000
_cell.length_c   1.000
_cell.angle_alpha   90.00
_cell.angle_beta   90.00
_cell.angle_gamma   90.00
#
_symmetry.space_group_name_H-M   'P 1'
#
loop_
_entity.id
_entity.type
_entity.pdbx_description
1 polymer ?
#
loop_
_entity_poly.entity_id
_entity_poly.type
_entity_poly.pdbx_seq_one_letter_code
_entity_poly.pdbx_strand_id
1 'polypeptide(L)'
;IDSPDFNHRVAKKLRKKLFKSPIICYVAPTVWAWRQKRVISMSRDFNHLLSILPFEGKFFNDNGLNTTYVGHPVIPKININSEETFRSKYNLNDDPVLIFLPGSRDSEIKRNIKPFEVAFVEIQKQIPNIKLVIPVNKKKKSLIDKYFTNAIFISDERDKFLLFKDADVACATSGTVTLELGLALTPMVVIYKLDFITWAIVSRLAKVKFVSLVNLVLNKHSIEELLQKRCNPKNISKSVIEILKKDKTYLKQKKDLQEFKNLIESNNMNPSKKAAETIYNILEN
;
A
#
# COMPACT_ATOMS: atom_id res chain seq x y z
N ILE A 1 -13.87 -11.99 8.22
CA ILE A 1 -12.83 -11.90 9.29
C ILE A 1 -11.48 -11.72 8.62
N ASP A 2 -10.78 -10.67 8.98
CA ASP A 2 -9.45 -10.34 8.44
C ASP A 2 -8.35 -11.14 9.18
N SER A 3 -8.35 -12.45 8.96
CA SER A 3 -7.34 -13.37 9.50
C SER A 3 -7.17 -14.58 8.59
N PRO A 4 -6.22 -14.54 7.64
CA PRO A 4 -6.03 -15.63 6.68
C PRO A 4 -5.77 -17.00 7.32
N ASP A 5 -5.04 -17.05 8.43
CA ASP A 5 -4.77 -18.31 9.14
C ASP A 5 -6.00 -18.88 9.79
N PHE A 6 -6.85 -18.03 10.37
CA PHE A 6 -8.14 -18.45 10.95
C PHE A 6 -9.08 -18.95 9.86
N ASN A 7 -9.27 -18.17 8.79
CA ASN A 7 -10.17 -18.51 7.69
C ASN A 7 -9.80 -19.86 7.03
N HIS A 8 -8.49 -20.08 6.82
CA HIS A 8 -8.02 -21.36 6.27
C HIS A 8 -8.27 -22.54 7.22
N ARG A 9 -8.12 -22.35 8.54
CA ARG A 9 -8.47 -23.40 9.52
C ARG A 9 -9.97 -23.73 9.52
N VAL A 10 -10.81 -22.72 9.34
CA VAL A 10 -12.29 -22.93 9.21
C VAL A 10 -12.59 -23.71 7.94
N ALA A 11 -12.08 -23.29 6.78
CA ALA A 11 -12.27 -24.00 5.51
C ALA A 11 -11.83 -25.47 5.61
N LYS A 12 -10.64 -25.73 6.15
CA LYS A 12 -10.12 -27.09 6.36
C LYS A 12 -11.03 -27.95 7.27
N LYS A 13 -11.60 -27.34 8.33
CA LYS A 13 -12.55 -28.07 9.22
C LYS A 13 -13.85 -28.37 8.51
N LEU A 14 -14.38 -27.46 7.69
CA LEU A 14 -15.59 -27.67 6.90
C LEU A 14 -15.39 -28.82 5.90
N ARG A 15 -14.26 -28.87 5.18
CA ARG A 15 -13.94 -29.98 4.26
C ARG A 15 -13.88 -31.35 4.98
N LYS A 16 -13.26 -31.40 6.17
CA LYS A 16 -13.23 -32.62 6.97
C LYS A 16 -14.61 -33.08 7.39
N LYS A 17 -15.59 -32.20 7.52
CA LYS A 17 -17.00 -32.51 7.81
C LYS A 17 -17.82 -32.74 6.54
N LEU A 18 -17.18 -32.98 5.39
CA LEU A 18 -17.82 -33.25 4.10
C LEU A 18 -18.79 -32.12 3.65
N PHE A 19 -18.47 -30.87 3.99
CA PHE A 19 -19.25 -29.72 3.55
C PHE A 19 -19.17 -29.59 2.02
N LYS A 20 -20.31 -29.67 1.34
CA LYS A 20 -20.40 -29.78 -0.14
C LYS A 20 -20.41 -28.41 -0.85
N SER A 21 -20.99 -27.39 -0.21
CA SER A 21 -21.08 -26.07 -0.86
C SER A 21 -19.71 -25.47 -1.16
N PRO A 22 -19.61 -24.62 -2.20
CA PRO A 22 -18.37 -23.93 -2.52
C PRO A 22 -17.84 -23.09 -1.36
N ILE A 23 -16.54 -23.16 -1.10
CA ILE A 23 -15.84 -22.31 -0.14
C ILE A 23 -14.97 -21.35 -0.94
N ILE A 24 -15.30 -20.06 -0.90
CA ILE A 24 -14.63 -19.02 -1.66
C ILE A 24 -13.82 -18.17 -0.70
N CYS A 25 -12.54 -17.95 -1.03
CA CYS A 25 -11.65 -17.06 -0.29
C CYS A 25 -11.65 -15.68 -0.96
N TYR A 26 -12.05 -14.65 -0.23
CA TYR A 26 -11.92 -13.27 -0.70
C TYR A 26 -10.70 -12.62 -0.07
N VAL A 27 -9.85 -12.02 -0.88
CA VAL A 27 -8.51 -11.48 -0.59
C VAL A 27 -7.46 -12.60 -0.39
N ALA A 28 -6.51 -12.64 -1.29
CA ALA A 28 -5.41 -13.58 -1.25
C ALA A 28 -4.50 -13.32 -0.03
N PRO A 29 -4.15 -14.36 0.75
CA PRO A 29 -3.08 -14.21 1.72
C PRO A 29 -1.73 -14.04 0.99
N THR A 30 -0.81 -13.29 1.57
CA THR A 30 0.51 -12.97 0.99
C THR A 30 1.48 -14.17 0.99
N VAL A 31 0.97 -15.38 0.75
CA VAL A 31 1.79 -16.62 0.73
C VAL A 31 2.80 -16.64 -0.41
N TRP A 32 2.52 -15.94 -1.49
CA TRP A 32 3.44 -15.75 -2.61
C TRP A 32 4.75 -15.05 -2.20
N ALA A 33 4.72 -14.25 -1.13
CA ALA A 33 5.89 -13.52 -0.64
C ALA A 33 6.86 -14.39 0.19
N TRP A 34 6.39 -15.43 0.92
CA TRP A 34 7.25 -16.15 1.86
C TRP A 34 6.83 -17.59 2.20
N ARG A 35 5.55 -17.97 2.07
CA ARG A 35 5.01 -19.32 2.40
C ARG A 35 4.38 -20.01 1.20
N GLN A 36 5.06 -20.02 0.05
CA GLN A 36 4.50 -20.48 -1.23
C GLN A 36 3.89 -21.89 -1.16
N LYS A 37 4.52 -22.82 -0.43
CA LYS A 37 3.98 -24.20 -0.27
C LYS A 37 2.58 -24.25 0.35
N ARG A 38 2.14 -23.18 1.02
CA ARG A 38 0.79 -23.13 1.62
C ARG A 38 -0.33 -23.14 0.58
N VAL A 39 -0.06 -22.68 -0.64
CA VAL A 39 -1.04 -22.71 -1.73
C VAL A 39 -1.57 -24.10 -2.00
N ILE A 40 -0.74 -25.15 -1.88
CA ILE A 40 -1.12 -26.55 -2.07
C ILE A 40 -2.22 -26.98 -1.07
N SER A 41 -2.17 -26.50 0.19
CA SER A 41 -3.23 -26.78 1.15
C SER A 41 -4.46 -25.92 0.90
N MET A 42 -4.28 -24.70 0.40
CA MET A 42 -5.41 -23.83 0.05
C MET A 42 -6.20 -24.35 -1.14
N SER A 43 -5.53 -24.90 -2.17
CA SER A 43 -6.22 -25.47 -3.35
C SER A 43 -7.08 -26.70 -3.02
N ARG A 44 -6.80 -27.40 -1.92
CA ARG A 44 -7.63 -28.50 -1.42
C ARG A 44 -8.83 -28.03 -0.59
N ASP A 45 -8.67 -26.92 0.13
CA ASP A 45 -9.64 -26.49 1.11
C ASP A 45 -10.61 -25.43 0.54
N PHE A 46 -10.20 -24.62 -0.44
CA PHE A 46 -11.01 -23.62 -1.15
C PHE A 46 -11.33 -24.06 -2.57
N ASN A 47 -12.51 -23.73 -3.07
CA ASN A 47 -12.89 -23.94 -4.47
C ASN A 47 -12.40 -22.81 -5.37
N HIS A 48 -12.41 -21.58 -4.84
CA HIS A 48 -12.08 -20.40 -5.60
C HIS A 48 -11.46 -19.31 -4.73
N LEU A 49 -10.59 -18.49 -5.32
CA LEU A 49 -10.00 -17.32 -4.71
C LEU A 49 -10.35 -16.07 -5.51
N LEU A 50 -10.86 -15.06 -4.84
CA LEU A 50 -11.04 -13.72 -5.40
C LEU A 50 -9.85 -12.86 -4.99
N SER A 51 -8.94 -12.62 -5.91
CA SER A 51 -7.71 -11.85 -5.67
C SER A 51 -7.91 -10.36 -5.93
N ILE A 52 -7.17 -9.52 -5.21
CA ILE A 52 -7.25 -8.05 -5.31
C ILE A 52 -6.01 -7.40 -5.93
N LEU A 53 -4.98 -8.20 -6.24
CA LEU A 53 -3.79 -7.76 -6.97
C LEU A 53 -3.65 -8.56 -8.26
N PRO A 54 -3.29 -7.92 -9.40
CA PRO A 54 -3.35 -8.56 -10.72
C PRO A 54 -2.37 -9.74 -10.88
N PHE A 55 -1.22 -9.72 -10.24
CA PHE A 55 -0.22 -10.79 -10.33
C PHE A 55 -0.56 -12.05 -9.52
N GLU A 56 -1.47 -11.93 -8.53
CA GLU A 56 -1.85 -13.04 -7.66
C GLU A 56 -2.54 -14.17 -8.42
N GLY A 57 -3.41 -13.82 -9.39
CA GLY A 57 -4.16 -14.79 -10.18
C GLY A 57 -3.26 -15.85 -10.81
N LYS A 58 -2.19 -15.43 -11.48
CA LYS A 58 -1.24 -16.37 -12.08
C LYS A 58 -0.61 -17.31 -11.05
N PHE A 59 -0.12 -16.78 -9.93
CA PHE A 59 0.53 -17.58 -8.89
C PHE A 59 -0.39 -18.67 -8.34
N PHE A 60 -1.64 -18.33 -8.02
CA PHE A 60 -2.57 -19.29 -7.44
C PHE A 60 -3.11 -20.30 -8.47
N ASN A 61 -3.42 -19.86 -9.69
CA ASN A 61 -3.88 -20.74 -10.77
C ASN A 61 -2.78 -21.78 -11.15
N ASP A 62 -1.52 -21.36 -11.29
CA ASP A 62 -0.40 -22.25 -11.56
C ASP A 62 -0.18 -23.31 -10.46
N ASN A 63 -0.73 -23.08 -9.27
CA ASN A 63 -0.68 -24.01 -8.13
C ASN A 63 -2.02 -24.70 -7.83
N GLY A 64 -2.95 -24.71 -8.77
CA GLY A 64 -4.18 -25.49 -8.72
C GLY A 64 -5.32 -24.87 -7.88
N LEU A 65 -5.26 -23.56 -7.56
CA LEU A 65 -6.35 -22.85 -6.95
C LEU A 65 -6.98 -21.88 -7.94
N ASN A 66 -8.16 -22.20 -8.45
CA ASN A 66 -8.90 -21.33 -9.35
C ASN A 66 -9.03 -19.91 -8.76
N THR A 67 -8.57 -18.92 -9.49
CA THR A 67 -8.47 -17.56 -9.00
C THR A 67 -8.93 -16.54 -10.01
N THR A 68 -9.79 -15.63 -9.61
CA THR A 68 -10.24 -14.49 -10.41
C THR A 68 -9.75 -13.19 -9.78
N TYR A 69 -9.09 -12.35 -10.57
CA TYR A 69 -8.77 -10.98 -10.18
C TYR A 69 -10.04 -10.13 -10.25
N VAL A 70 -10.48 -9.60 -9.12
CA VAL A 70 -11.71 -8.81 -9.01
C VAL A 70 -11.45 -7.30 -8.84
N GLY A 71 -10.20 -6.89 -8.72
CA GLY A 71 -9.82 -5.51 -8.47
C GLY A 71 -9.73 -5.17 -6.97
N HIS A 72 -9.04 -4.07 -6.68
CA HIS A 72 -8.84 -3.66 -5.29
C HIS A 72 -9.98 -2.76 -4.79
N PRO A 73 -10.56 -3.02 -3.59
CA PRO A 73 -11.74 -2.29 -3.08
C PRO A 73 -11.49 -0.80 -2.79
N VAL A 74 -10.24 -0.35 -2.82
CA VAL A 74 -9.90 1.06 -2.64
C VAL A 74 -10.10 1.90 -3.92
N ILE A 75 -10.20 1.28 -5.10
CA ILE A 75 -10.33 1.99 -6.39
C ILE A 75 -11.50 3.00 -6.38
N PRO A 76 -12.73 2.63 -6.00
CA PRO A 76 -13.83 3.59 -5.95
C PRO A 76 -13.61 4.75 -4.98
N LYS A 77 -12.86 4.51 -3.91
CA LYS A 77 -12.58 5.53 -2.88
C LYS A 77 -11.59 6.58 -3.35
N ILE A 78 -10.63 6.21 -4.19
CA ILE A 78 -9.65 7.14 -4.76
C ILE A 78 -10.25 7.92 -5.93
N ASN A 79 -11.12 7.28 -6.72
CA ASN A 79 -11.73 7.89 -7.89
C ASN A 79 -12.93 8.81 -7.55
N ILE A 80 -12.99 9.35 -6.32
CA ILE A 80 -14.01 10.32 -5.94
C ILE A 80 -13.88 11.56 -6.84
N ASN A 81 -14.95 11.86 -7.57
CA ASN A 81 -15.10 13.14 -8.24
C ASN A 81 -15.50 14.18 -7.20
N SER A 82 -14.61 15.10 -6.91
CA SER A 82 -14.83 16.23 -6.00
C SER A 82 -14.31 17.49 -6.65
N GLU A 83 -15.10 18.54 -6.64
CA GLU A 83 -14.65 19.89 -7.02
C GLU A 83 -13.73 20.49 -5.94
N GLU A 84 -13.87 20.03 -4.69
CA GLU A 84 -13.02 20.42 -3.58
C GLU A 84 -11.68 19.69 -3.65
N THR A 85 -10.58 20.43 -3.61
CA THR A 85 -9.23 19.91 -3.49
C THR A 85 -8.74 20.00 -2.05
N PHE A 86 -7.71 19.20 -1.70
CA PHE A 86 -7.09 19.31 -0.37
C PHE A 86 -6.46 20.69 -0.17
N ARG A 87 -5.82 21.22 -1.22
CA ARG A 87 -5.18 22.54 -1.18
C ARG A 87 -6.17 23.65 -0.92
N SER A 88 -7.34 23.65 -1.58
CA SER A 88 -8.40 24.66 -1.35
C SER A 88 -8.96 24.58 0.04
N LYS A 89 -9.25 23.36 0.55
CA LYS A 89 -9.81 23.13 1.87
C LYS A 89 -8.90 23.57 3.02
N TYR A 90 -7.59 23.40 2.85
CA TYR A 90 -6.60 23.71 3.90
C TYR A 90 -5.81 25.00 3.64
N ASN A 91 -6.21 25.80 2.65
CA ASN A 91 -5.57 27.07 2.27
C ASN A 91 -4.06 26.95 2.05
N LEU A 92 -3.62 25.93 1.29
CA LEU A 92 -2.20 25.65 1.08
C LEU A 92 -1.58 26.37 -0.13
N ASN A 93 -2.40 27.03 -0.94
CA ASN A 93 -1.96 27.68 -2.17
C ASN A 93 -1.07 26.76 -3.02
N ASP A 94 0.05 27.30 -3.57
CA ASP A 94 1.03 26.57 -4.36
C ASP A 94 2.21 26.01 -3.54
N ASP A 95 2.15 26.09 -2.22
CA ASP A 95 3.19 25.55 -1.34
C ASP A 95 3.37 24.04 -1.58
N PRO A 96 4.61 23.53 -1.67
CA PRO A 96 4.85 22.11 -1.82
C PRO A 96 4.27 21.29 -0.64
N VAL A 97 3.57 20.20 -0.94
CA VAL A 97 2.94 19.34 0.06
C VAL A 97 3.65 17.99 0.14
N LEU A 98 4.23 17.73 1.30
CA LEU A 98 4.86 16.45 1.65
C LEU A 98 3.95 15.67 2.60
N ILE A 99 3.61 14.46 2.23
CA ILE A 99 2.90 13.53 3.11
C ILE A 99 3.90 12.68 3.89
N PHE A 100 3.68 12.52 5.20
CA PHE A 100 4.38 11.53 5.99
C PHE A 100 3.43 10.46 6.52
N LEU A 101 3.71 9.20 6.17
CA LEU A 101 2.93 8.02 6.56
C LEU A 101 3.85 7.06 7.34
N PRO A 102 3.99 7.26 8.65
CA PRO A 102 4.98 6.55 9.48
C PRO A 102 4.68 5.08 9.71
N GLY A 103 3.50 4.61 9.34
CA GLY A 103 3.02 3.26 9.56
C GLY A 103 1.74 3.19 10.38
N SER A 104 1.19 1.99 10.47
CA SER A 104 -0.07 1.71 11.18
C SER A 104 0.13 1.17 12.59
N ARG A 105 1.28 0.59 12.90
CA ARG A 105 1.62 0.02 14.20
C ARG A 105 2.53 0.96 15.00
N ASP A 106 2.36 0.99 16.32
CA ASP A 106 3.17 1.86 17.19
C ASP A 106 4.67 1.60 17.05
N SER A 107 5.06 0.34 16.85
CA SER A 107 6.45 -0.03 16.61
C SER A 107 7.03 0.50 15.30
N GLU A 108 6.22 0.55 14.24
CA GLU A 108 6.59 1.16 12.94
C GLU A 108 6.75 2.67 13.10
N ILE A 109 5.75 3.32 13.70
CA ILE A 109 5.75 4.76 13.96
C ILE A 109 7.01 5.17 14.74
N LYS A 110 7.28 4.51 15.86
CA LYS A 110 8.45 4.82 16.71
C LYS A 110 9.79 4.66 15.97
N ARG A 111 9.91 3.71 15.03
CA ARG A 111 11.15 3.50 14.26
C ARG A 111 11.35 4.50 13.13
N ASN A 112 10.26 4.96 12.53
CA ASN A 112 10.31 5.83 11.34
C ASN A 112 10.32 7.32 11.68
N ILE A 113 9.78 7.73 12.85
CA ILE A 113 9.71 9.15 13.24
C ILE A 113 11.07 9.82 13.25
N LYS A 114 12.04 9.31 14.04
CA LYS A 114 13.32 9.97 14.21
C LYS A 114 14.13 10.16 12.92
N PRO A 115 14.29 9.12 12.07
CA PRO A 115 14.95 9.31 10.78
C PRO A 115 14.26 10.34 9.91
N PHE A 116 12.92 10.37 9.91
CA PHE A 116 12.16 11.33 9.13
C PHE A 116 12.20 12.74 9.71
N GLU A 117 12.13 12.90 11.03
CA GLU A 117 12.25 14.21 11.71
C GLU A 117 13.53 14.93 11.28
N VAL A 118 14.67 14.25 11.37
CA VAL A 118 15.96 14.82 10.95
C VAL A 118 16.00 15.10 9.45
N ALA A 119 15.43 14.18 8.64
CA ALA A 119 15.32 14.38 7.20
C ALA A 119 14.45 15.59 6.85
N PHE A 120 13.35 15.80 7.58
CA PHE A 120 12.43 16.89 7.34
C PHE A 120 13.08 18.26 7.63
N VAL A 121 13.91 18.38 8.65
CA VAL A 121 14.70 19.58 8.91
C VAL A 121 15.60 19.91 7.71
N GLU A 122 16.25 18.91 7.12
CA GLU A 122 17.09 19.12 5.92
C GLU A 122 16.27 19.49 4.67
N ILE A 123 15.06 18.94 4.53
CA ILE A 123 14.13 19.29 3.46
C ILE A 123 13.68 20.75 3.62
N GLN A 124 13.30 21.17 4.83
CA GLN A 124 12.87 22.55 5.11
C GLN A 124 13.96 23.60 4.85
N LYS A 125 15.23 23.28 5.08
CA LYS A 125 16.34 24.19 4.74
C LYS A 125 16.40 24.48 3.25
N GLN A 126 16.05 23.54 2.39
CA GLN A 126 16.08 23.70 0.93
C GLN A 126 14.73 24.16 0.36
N ILE A 127 13.64 23.86 1.05
CA ILE A 127 12.26 24.20 0.63
C ILE A 127 11.52 24.77 1.85
N PRO A 128 11.74 26.05 2.20
CA PRO A 128 11.25 26.63 3.47
C PRO A 128 9.73 26.66 3.62
N ASN A 129 9.01 26.77 2.50
CA ASN A 129 7.54 26.84 2.48
C ASN A 129 6.84 25.46 2.41
N ILE A 130 7.59 24.35 2.50
CA ILE A 130 7.01 23.00 2.43
C ILE A 130 6.00 22.75 3.56
N LYS A 131 4.84 22.25 3.20
CA LYS A 131 3.78 21.85 4.16
C LYS A 131 3.87 20.35 4.42
N LEU A 132 4.03 20.00 5.68
CA LEU A 132 3.99 18.61 6.12
C LEU A 132 2.56 18.24 6.52
N VAL A 133 2.03 17.20 5.90
CA VAL A 133 0.70 16.65 6.24
C VAL A 133 0.85 15.20 6.69
N ILE A 134 0.25 14.88 7.83
CA ILE A 134 0.35 13.56 8.46
C ILE A 134 -1.05 12.98 8.66
N PRO A 135 -1.49 12.08 7.78
CA PRO A 135 -2.69 11.28 8.01
C PRO A 135 -2.47 10.32 9.18
N VAL A 136 -3.24 10.47 10.24
CA VAL A 136 -3.09 9.66 11.44
C VAL A 136 -4.39 9.51 12.21
N ASN A 137 -4.62 8.31 12.74
CA ASN A 137 -5.74 8.07 13.64
C ASN A 137 -5.58 8.92 14.91
N LYS A 138 -6.68 9.49 15.43
CA LYS A 138 -6.70 10.33 16.64
C LYS A 138 -5.96 9.70 17.83
N LYS A 139 -6.09 8.36 18.02
CA LYS A 139 -5.42 7.63 19.10
C LYS A 139 -3.89 7.62 18.98
N LYS A 140 -3.34 7.82 17.79
CA LYS A 140 -1.88 7.76 17.51
C LYS A 140 -1.25 9.13 17.32
N LYS A 141 -2.07 10.19 17.23
CA LYS A 141 -1.59 11.56 17.07
C LYS A 141 -0.57 11.92 18.15
N SER A 142 -0.86 11.60 19.40
CA SER A 142 0.03 11.89 20.56
C SER A 142 1.43 11.23 20.50
N LEU A 143 1.60 10.22 19.65
CA LEU A 143 2.92 9.61 19.41
C LEU A 143 3.79 10.45 18.46
N ILE A 144 3.17 11.34 17.68
CA ILE A 144 3.78 12.01 16.52
C ILE A 144 3.85 13.53 16.69
N ASP A 145 2.81 14.15 17.26
CA ASP A 145 2.64 15.62 17.28
C ASP A 145 3.80 16.36 17.98
N LYS A 146 4.40 15.77 18.99
CA LYS A 146 5.56 16.33 19.69
C LYS A 146 6.83 16.47 18.82
N TYR A 147 6.90 15.75 17.70
CA TYR A 147 8.04 15.82 16.76
C TYR A 147 7.79 16.81 15.61
N PHE A 148 6.51 17.11 15.33
CA PHE A 148 6.12 17.92 14.15
C PHE A 148 5.05 18.94 14.53
N THR A 149 5.44 19.96 15.29
CA THR A 149 4.52 20.98 15.85
C THR A 149 3.77 21.78 14.78
N ASN A 150 4.37 21.96 13.59
CA ASN A 150 3.79 22.72 12.48
C ASN A 150 3.16 21.82 11.40
N ALA A 151 3.00 20.52 11.66
CA ALA A 151 2.39 19.62 10.70
C ALA A 151 0.85 19.70 10.74
N ILE A 152 0.23 19.54 9.59
CA ILE A 152 -1.22 19.38 9.48
C ILE A 152 -1.56 17.91 9.72
N PHE A 153 -2.35 17.66 10.78
CA PHE A 153 -2.81 16.31 11.11
C PHE A 153 -4.23 16.10 10.61
N ILE A 154 -4.44 15.06 9.81
CA ILE A 154 -5.76 14.67 9.32
C ILE A 154 -6.14 13.26 9.78
N SER A 155 -7.43 13.04 10.04
CA SER A 155 -7.94 11.72 10.45
C SER A 155 -9.16 11.28 9.65
N ASP A 156 -9.69 12.14 8.80
CA ASP A 156 -10.80 11.85 7.92
C ASP A 156 -10.33 11.09 6.67
N GLU A 157 -11.10 10.07 6.24
CA GLU A 157 -10.73 9.22 5.11
C GLU A 157 -10.87 9.95 3.77
N ARG A 158 -11.89 10.82 3.64
CA ARG A 158 -12.09 11.62 2.42
C ARG A 158 -10.94 12.61 2.25
N ASP A 159 -10.57 13.32 3.33
CA ASP A 159 -9.44 14.25 3.31
C ASP A 159 -8.12 13.54 2.97
N LYS A 160 -7.93 12.31 3.44
CA LYS A 160 -6.77 11.50 3.08
C LYS A 160 -6.69 11.26 1.56
N PHE A 161 -7.80 10.94 0.91
CA PHE A 161 -7.79 10.70 -0.54
C PHE A 161 -7.66 11.99 -1.35
N LEU A 162 -8.24 13.10 -0.89
CA LEU A 162 -8.00 14.42 -1.49
C LEU A 162 -6.51 14.80 -1.39
N LEU A 163 -5.92 14.62 -0.19
CA LEU A 163 -4.49 14.85 0.03
C LEU A 163 -3.63 14.02 -0.92
N PHE A 164 -3.94 12.74 -1.10
CA PHE A 164 -3.15 11.86 -1.98
C PHE A 164 -3.14 12.36 -3.43
N LYS A 165 -4.23 12.92 -3.92
CA LYS A 165 -4.29 13.50 -5.27
C LYS A 165 -3.50 14.81 -5.42
N ASP A 166 -3.46 15.63 -4.36
CA ASP A 166 -2.93 16.99 -4.41
C ASP A 166 -1.48 17.12 -3.94
N ALA A 167 -0.94 16.10 -3.28
CA ALA A 167 0.40 16.16 -2.74
C ALA A 167 1.48 16.03 -3.82
N ASP A 168 2.60 16.73 -3.62
CA ASP A 168 3.75 16.68 -4.51
C ASP A 168 4.60 15.43 -4.30
N VAL A 169 4.71 14.95 -3.04
CA VAL A 169 5.47 13.75 -2.69
C VAL A 169 4.98 13.13 -1.39
N ALA A 170 5.11 11.82 -1.27
CA ALA A 170 4.88 11.10 -0.02
C ALA A 170 6.14 10.37 0.46
N CYS A 171 6.40 10.40 1.77
CA CYS A 171 7.33 9.51 2.44
C CYS A 171 6.51 8.50 3.24
N ALA A 172 6.43 7.26 2.77
CA ALA A 172 5.47 6.28 3.26
C ALA A 172 6.14 4.98 3.73
N THR A 173 5.63 4.41 4.80
CA THR A 173 5.99 3.05 5.19
C THR A 173 5.38 2.03 4.22
N SER A 174 6.12 0.95 3.92
CA SER A 174 5.62 -0.12 3.07
C SER A 174 4.32 -0.72 3.61
N GLY A 175 3.36 -0.95 2.72
CA GLY A 175 2.04 -1.52 3.03
C GLY A 175 1.00 -1.14 1.97
N THR A 176 -0.27 -1.36 2.28
CA THR A 176 -1.41 -1.04 1.40
C THR A 176 -1.43 0.43 0.97
N VAL A 177 -0.92 1.32 1.81
CA VAL A 177 -0.87 2.76 1.50
C VAL A 177 -0.03 3.08 0.25
N THR A 178 0.97 2.26 -0.08
CA THR A 178 1.75 2.45 -1.33
C THR A 178 0.90 2.18 -2.57
N LEU A 179 -0.09 1.29 -2.48
CA LEU A 179 -1.08 1.07 -3.54
C LEU A 179 -2.02 2.26 -3.64
N GLU A 180 -2.52 2.77 -2.51
CA GLU A 180 -3.40 3.94 -2.49
C GLU A 180 -2.73 5.16 -3.13
N LEU A 181 -1.48 5.46 -2.74
CA LEU A 181 -0.67 6.53 -3.33
C LEU A 181 -0.41 6.29 -4.83
N GLY A 182 -0.12 5.05 -5.20
CA GLY A 182 0.09 4.67 -6.60
C GLY A 182 -1.13 4.93 -7.48
N LEU A 183 -2.32 4.58 -7.01
CA LEU A 183 -3.59 4.85 -7.69
C LEU A 183 -3.92 6.35 -7.76
N ALA A 184 -3.54 7.12 -6.74
CA ALA A 184 -3.67 8.57 -6.73
C ALA A 184 -2.61 9.28 -7.61
N LEU A 185 -1.67 8.53 -8.19
CA LEU A 185 -0.54 9.05 -8.97
C LEU A 185 0.38 9.95 -8.15
N THR A 186 0.48 9.75 -6.84
CA THR A 186 1.33 10.53 -5.94
C THR A 186 2.73 9.97 -5.95
N PRO A 187 3.75 10.72 -6.34
CA PRO A 187 5.13 10.30 -6.24
C PRO A 187 5.52 10.01 -4.79
N MET A 188 6.35 8.99 -4.58
CA MET A 188 6.66 8.59 -3.21
C MET A 188 8.08 8.03 -3.04
N VAL A 189 8.53 8.08 -1.81
CA VAL A 189 9.69 7.35 -1.30
C VAL A 189 9.18 6.37 -0.23
N VAL A 190 9.54 5.11 -0.34
CA VAL A 190 9.14 4.10 0.64
C VAL A 190 10.24 3.91 1.66
N ILE A 191 9.90 4.07 2.93
CA ILE A 191 10.80 3.82 4.06
C ILE A 191 10.33 2.60 4.84
N TYR A 192 11.26 1.73 5.24
CA TYR A 192 10.89 0.57 6.05
C TYR A 192 12.02 0.13 6.96
N LYS A 193 11.71 0.11 8.26
CA LYS A 193 12.68 -0.28 9.30
C LYS A 193 12.05 -1.29 10.26
N LEU A 194 12.60 -2.49 10.26
CA LEU A 194 12.27 -3.55 11.20
C LEU A 194 13.34 -3.63 12.31
N ASP A 195 13.02 -4.28 13.42
CA ASP A 195 14.04 -4.68 14.36
C ASP A 195 15.00 -5.70 13.72
N PHE A 196 16.20 -5.80 14.28
CA PHE A 196 17.28 -6.60 13.69
C PHE A 196 16.90 -8.09 13.52
N ILE A 197 16.25 -8.67 14.53
CA ILE A 197 15.87 -10.09 14.52
C ILE A 197 14.80 -10.35 13.47
N THR A 198 13.74 -9.55 13.47
CA THR A 198 12.67 -9.66 12.46
C THR A 198 13.23 -9.48 11.06
N TRP A 199 14.12 -8.51 10.85
CA TRP A 199 14.76 -8.30 9.54
C TRP A 199 15.59 -9.49 9.11
N ALA A 200 16.42 -10.05 10.00
CA ALA A 200 17.25 -11.22 9.71
C ALA A 200 16.41 -12.43 9.29
N ILE A 201 15.22 -12.60 9.87
CA ILE A 201 14.29 -13.67 9.51
C ILE A 201 13.58 -13.35 8.18
N VAL A 202 12.98 -12.16 8.08
CA VAL A 202 12.19 -11.77 6.90
C VAL A 202 13.05 -11.71 5.64
N SER A 203 14.25 -11.14 5.72
CA SER A 203 15.16 -11.03 4.56
C SER A 203 15.63 -12.38 3.99
N ARG A 204 15.66 -13.44 4.84
CA ARG A 204 15.98 -14.80 4.40
C ARG A 204 14.79 -15.57 3.85
N LEU A 205 13.59 -15.28 4.37
CA LEU A 205 12.37 -16.00 4.00
C LEU A 205 11.62 -15.33 2.84
N ALA A 206 11.79 -14.03 2.65
CA ALA A 206 11.14 -13.29 1.58
C ALA A 206 11.67 -13.75 0.21
N LYS A 207 10.73 -14.12 -0.65
CA LYS A 207 11.00 -14.52 -2.05
C LYS A 207 10.68 -13.39 -3.03
N VAL A 208 10.37 -12.21 -2.53
CA VAL A 208 10.04 -11.03 -3.32
C VAL A 208 11.22 -10.07 -3.39
N LYS A 209 11.37 -9.43 -4.54
CA LYS A 209 12.45 -8.46 -4.80
C LYS A 209 12.16 -7.07 -4.22
N PHE A 210 10.89 -6.74 -4.01
CA PHE A 210 10.42 -5.41 -3.64
C PHE A 210 9.50 -5.48 -2.42
N VAL A 211 9.37 -4.36 -1.72
CA VAL A 211 8.50 -4.26 -0.53
C VAL A 211 7.27 -3.38 -0.79
N SER A 212 7.32 -2.45 -1.74
CA SER A 212 6.16 -1.64 -2.13
C SER A 212 5.27 -2.40 -3.11
N LEU A 213 3.95 -2.24 -2.98
CA LEU A 213 3.01 -2.87 -3.92
C LEU A 213 3.17 -2.34 -5.34
N VAL A 214 3.58 -1.09 -5.51
CA VAL A 214 3.85 -0.51 -6.85
C VAL A 214 4.98 -1.28 -7.55
N ASN A 215 6.15 -1.42 -6.90
CA ASN A 215 7.28 -2.14 -7.48
C ASN A 215 6.97 -3.62 -7.70
N LEU A 216 6.20 -4.24 -6.79
CA LEU A 216 5.77 -5.64 -6.91
C LEU A 216 4.86 -5.86 -8.12
N VAL A 217 3.84 -5.02 -8.30
CA VAL A 217 2.90 -5.13 -9.42
C VAL A 217 3.59 -4.86 -10.76
N LEU A 218 4.44 -3.84 -10.81
CA LEU A 218 5.20 -3.50 -12.02
C LEU A 218 6.38 -4.42 -12.28
N ASN A 219 6.77 -5.21 -11.28
CA ASN A 219 7.99 -6.04 -11.30
C ASN A 219 9.26 -5.26 -11.72
N LYS A 220 9.34 -3.98 -11.34
CA LYS A 220 10.49 -3.10 -11.62
C LYS A 220 10.71 -2.09 -10.50
N HIS A 221 11.93 -1.54 -10.40
CA HIS A 221 12.28 -0.50 -9.43
C HIS A 221 11.79 0.87 -9.92
N SER A 222 10.54 1.18 -9.63
CA SER A 222 9.87 2.45 -9.98
C SER A 222 9.91 3.44 -8.83
N ILE A 223 9.69 2.92 -7.61
CA ILE A 223 9.68 3.67 -6.36
C ILE A 223 10.96 3.36 -5.60
N GLU A 224 11.63 4.40 -5.09
CA GLU A 224 12.80 4.22 -4.23
C GLU A 224 12.40 3.60 -2.89
N GLU A 225 13.04 2.49 -2.52
CA GLU A 225 12.80 1.74 -1.29
C GLU A 225 14.01 1.85 -0.36
N LEU A 226 13.89 2.68 0.66
CA LEU A 226 14.92 2.90 1.67
C LEU A 226 14.72 1.93 2.85
N LEU A 227 15.40 0.80 2.80
CA LEU A 227 15.24 -0.28 3.78
C LEU A 227 16.39 -0.26 4.80
N GLN A 228 16.07 -0.52 6.05
CA GLN A 228 17.05 -0.70 7.15
C GLN A 228 18.12 0.38 7.21
N LYS A 229 19.38 0.07 6.91
CA LYS A 229 20.52 1.01 6.94
C LYS A 229 20.35 2.15 5.93
N ARG A 230 19.67 1.89 4.80
CA ARG A 230 19.34 2.93 3.80
C ARG A 230 18.23 3.86 4.27
N CYS A 231 17.38 3.44 5.22
CA CYS A 231 16.38 4.28 5.88
C CYS A 231 17.06 5.19 6.91
N ASN A 232 17.77 6.20 6.42
CA ASN A 232 18.49 7.20 7.21
C ASN A 232 18.15 8.62 6.71
N PRO A 233 18.36 9.66 7.55
CA PRO A 233 17.95 11.03 7.23
C PRO A 233 18.48 11.54 5.89
N LYS A 234 19.76 11.31 5.59
CA LYS A 234 20.43 11.76 4.36
C LYS A 234 19.76 11.18 3.10
N ASN A 235 19.47 9.89 3.09
CA ASN A 235 18.85 9.25 1.94
C ASN A 235 17.38 9.67 1.79
N ILE A 236 16.65 9.80 2.90
CA ILE A 236 15.24 10.23 2.89
C ILE A 236 15.15 11.66 2.34
N SER A 237 15.91 12.62 2.89
CA SER A 237 15.88 14.00 2.42
C SER A 237 16.28 14.11 0.96
N LYS A 238 17.36 13.42 0.55
CA LYS A 238 17.81 13.40 -0.84
C LYS A 238 16.71 12.93 -1.79
N SER A 239 16.12 11.76 -1.54
CA SER A 239 15.10 11.18 -2.42
C SER A 239 13.82 12.02 -2.49
N VAL A 240 13.38 12.61 -1.38
CA VAL A 240 12.24 13.52 -1.35
C VAL A 240 12.50 14.79 -2.14
N ILE A 241 13.67 15.41 -1.97
CA ILE A 241 14.07 16.63 -2.67
C ILE A 241 14.20 16.39 -4.18
N GLU A 242 14.76 15.25 -4.59
CA GLU A 242 14.86 14.88 -6.02
C GLU A 242 13.47 14.82 -6.69
N ILE A 243 12.47 14.28 -5.99
CA ILE A 243 11.08 14.26 -6.49
C ILE A 243 10.50 15.68 -6.55
N LEU A 244 10.70 16.49 -5.50
CA LEU A 244 10.16 17.86 -5.42
C LEU A 244 10.77 18.81 -6.47
N LYS A 245 11.97 18.53 -6.96
CA LYS A 245 12.57 19.27 -8.08
C LYS A 245 11.91 19.03 -9.43
N LYS A 246 10.99 18.05 -9.49
CA LYS A 246 10.24 17.67 -10.71
C LYS A 246 11.15 17.32 -11.90
N ASP A 247 12.29 16.70 -11.61
CA ASP A 247 13.29 16.29 -12.58
C ASP A 247 12.97 14.93 -13.26
N LYS A 248 13.99 14.31 -13.87
CA LYS A 248 13.85 13.00 -14.54
C LYS A 248 13.31 11.91 -13.62
N THR A 249 13.66 11.93 -12.33
CA THR A 249 13.18 10.96 -11.33
C THR A 249 11.67 11.08 -11.13
N TYR A 250 11.18 12.30 -10.97
CA TYR A 250 9.75 12.60 -10.87
C TYR A 250 9.00 12.15 -12.12
N LEU A 251 9.47 12.57 -13.32
CA LEU A 251 8.79 12.23 -14.59
C LEU A 251 8.73 10.72 -14.83
N LYS A 252 9.84 10.01 -14.55
CA LYS A 252 9.86 8.56 -14.62
C LYS A 252 8.84 7.94 -13.66
N GLN A 253 8.83 8.39 -12.42
CA GLN A 253 7.93 7.85 -11.40
C GLN A 253 6.46 8.11 -11.75
N LYS A 254 6.11 9.29 -12.26
CA LYS A 254 4.74 9.60 -12.74
C LYS A 254 4.31 8.68 -13.88
N LYS A 255 5.19 8.41 -14.85
CA LYS A 255 4.91 7.47 -15.94
C LYS A 255 4.68 6.05 -15.40
N ASP A 256 5.53 5.59 -14.48
CA ASP A 256 5.42 4.27 -13.89
C ASP A 256 4.15 4.12 -13.02
N LEU A 257 3.76 5.17 -12.30
CA LEU A 257 2.52 5.20 -11.53
C LEU A 257 1.28 5.15 -12.45
N GLN A 258 1.32 5.79 -13.61
CA GLN A 258 0.23 5.68 -14.58
C GLN A 258 0.11 4.25 -15.14
N GLU A 259 1.24 3.59 -15.44
CA GLU A 259 1.27 2.18 -15.83
C GLU A 259 0.70 1.29 -14.71
N PHE A 260 1.12 1.52 -13.47
CA PHE A 260 0.59 0.82 -12.31
C PHE A 260 -0.93 0.98 -12.16
N LYS A 261 -1.42 2.21 -12.26
CA LYS A 261 -2.86 2.50 -12.18
C LYS A 261 -3.63 1.75 -13.26
N ASN A 262 -3.15 1.77 -14.50
CA ASN A 262 -3.79 1.07 -15.62
C ASN A 262 -3.85 -0.45 -15.39
N LEU A 263 -2.80 -1.05 -14.81
CA LEU A 263 -2.78 -2.48 -14.47
C LEU A 263 -3.79 -2.83 -13.35
N ILE A 264 -3.88 -1.99 -12.33
CA ILE A 264 -4.82 -2.22 -11.22
C ILE A 264 -6.28 -2.00 -11.67
N GLU A 265 -6.54 -1.04 -12.55
CA GLU A 265 -7.87 -0.70 -13.07
C GLU A 265 -8.24 -1.47 -14.35
N SER A 266 -7.42 -2.41 -14.80
CA SER A 266 -7.52 -3.09 -16.11
C SER A 266 -8.89 -3.74 -16.42
N ASN A 267 -9.72 -3.95 -15.43
CA ASN A 267 -11.03 -4.58 -15.58
C ASN A 267 -12.20 -3.60 -15.78
N ASN A 268 -11.98 -2.29 -15.67
CA ASN A 268 -13.01 -1.22 -15.79
C ASN A 268 -14.32 -1.47 -15.01
N MET A 269 -14.36 -2.46 -14.11
CA MET A 269 -15.55 -2.84 -13.34
C MET A 269 -15.37 -2.47 -11.87
N ASN A 270 -16.47 -2.14 -11.23
CA ASN A 270 -16.49 -1.99 -9.78
C ASN A 270 -16.06 -3.32 -9.13
N PRO A 271 -15.03 -3.34 -8.27
CA PRO A 271 -14.50 -4.56 -7.66
C PRO A 271 -15.55 -5.40 -6.93
N SER A 272 -16.48 -4.74 -6.22
CA SER A 272 -17.56 -5.44 -5.50
C SER A 272 -18.55 -6.09 -6.45
N LYS A 273 -18.89 -5.43 -7.57
CA LYS A 273 -19.77 -6.00 -8.59
C LYS A 273 -19.14 -7.21 -9.25
N LYS A 274 -17.85 -7.11 -9.62
CA LYS A 274 -17.13 -8.24 -10.21
C LYS A 274 -17.00 -9.42 -9.25
N ALA A 275 -16.75 -9.15 -7.97
CA ALA A 275 -16.71 -10.21 -6.97
C ALA A 275 -18.07 -10.91 -6.84
N ALA A 276 -19.18 -10.16 -6.79
CA ALA A 276 -20.53 -10.70 -6.71
C ALA A 276 -20.88 -11.55 -7.95
N GLU A 277 -20.61 -11.05 -9.15
CA GLU A 277 -20.83 -11.80 -10.41
C GLU A 277 -20.02 -13.11 -10.45
N THR A 278 -18.75 -13.05 -10.00
CA THR A 278 -17.90 -14.25 -9.95
C THR A 278 -18.46 -15.28 -8.99
N ILE A 279 -18.94 -14.85 -7.80
CA ILE A 279 -19.56 -15.75 -6.82
C ILE A 279 -20.85 -16.37 -7.39
N TYR A 280 -21.70 -15.57 -8.02
CA TYR A 280 -22.94 -16.02 -8.64
C TYR A 280 -22.66 -17.11 -9.67
N ASN A 281 -21.73 -16.88 -10.60
CA ASN A 281 -21.35 -17.86 -11.62
C ASN A 281 -20.77 -19.17 -11.03
N ILE A 282 -20.11 -19.12 -9.86
CA ILE A 282 -19.60 -20.33 -9.20
C ILE A 282 -20.73 -21.14 -8.55
N LEU A 283 -21.84 -20.51 -8.17
CA LEU A 283 -22.97 -21.16 -7.52
C LEU A 283 -23.94 -21.79 -8.54
N GLU A 284 -23.98 -21.27 -9.77
CA GLU A 284 -24.82 -21.80 -10.86
C GLU A 284 -24.19 -22.99 -11.60
N ASN A 285 -22.86 -23.17 -11.49
CA ASN A 285 -22.12 -24.31 -12.06
C ASN A 285 -21.81 -25.38 -11.02
#